data_bc15343d90883dd5224acb632001e28e
#
_entry.id   bc15343d90883dd5224acb632001e28e
#
_cell.length_a   1.000
_cell.length_b   1.000
_cell.length_c   1.000
_cell.angle_alpha   90.00
_cell.angle_beta   90.00
_cell.angle_gamma   90.00
#
_symmetry.space_group_name_H-M   'P 1'
#
loop_
_entity.id
_entity.type
_entity.pdbx_description
1 polymer ?
#
loop_
_entity_poly.entity_id
_entity_poly.type
_entity_poly.pdbx_seq_one_letter_code
_entity_poly.pdbx_strand_id
1 'polypeptide(L)'
;HVMNAVRERKERVGRILQMHANKREERDEVYAGDIAAAIGLKDVRTGDTICDPNHPIILEAMKFPEPVISVAIEPKTKADQDKLSAGLGKLSDEDPTFRVYTDEETGQTIISGMGELHLEVLVDRLRREFSVDANVGRPQVSYRETIRVPSENVHGRFVRQTGGRGQYGH
;
A
#
# COMPACT_ATOMS: atom_id res chain seq x y z
N HIS A 1 -21.47 -17.05 8.27
CA HIS A 1 -20.14 -17.28 7.67
C HIS A 1 -20.26 -17.24 6.16
N VAL A 2 -19.33 -16.56 5.53
CA VAL A 2 -19.20 -16.40 4.08
C VAL A 2 -17.78 -16.79 3.66
N MET A 3 -17.54 -16.98 2.39
CA MET A 3 -16.22 -17.21 1.82
C MET A 3 -15.85 -16.07 0.87
N ASN A 4 -14.66 -15.50 1.06
CA ASN A 4 -14.04 -14.69 0.03
C ASN A 4 -13.49 -15.65 -1.04
N ALA A 5 -14.16 -15.72 -2.18
CA ALA A 5 -13.84 -16.69 -3.23
C ALA A 5 -12.51 -16.38 -3.94
N VAL A 6 -12.10 -15.11 -3.99
CA VAL A 6 -10.85 -14.67 -4.63
C VAL A 6 -9.64 -15.08 -3.79
N ARG A 7 -9.77 -15.03 -2.46
CA ARG A 7 -8.68 -15.32 -1.51
C ARG A 7 -8.78 -16.69 -0.86
N GLU A 8 -9.86 -17.45 -1.16
CA GLU A 8 -10.18 -18.75 -0.57
C GLU A 8 -10.20 -18.74 0.98
N ARG A 9 -10.67 -17.62 1.57
CA ARG A 9 -10.73 -17.44 3.02
C ARG A 9 -12.16 -17.33 3.52
N LYS A 10 -12.41 -18.00 4.65
CA LYS A 10 -13.70 -17.89 5.36
C LYS A 10 -13.72 -16.61 6.19
N GLU A 11 -14.79 -15.86 6.02
CA GLU A 11 -15.06 -14.61 6.72
C GLU A 11 -16.33 -14.72 7.58
N ARG A 12 -16.42 -13.89 8.60
CA ARG A 12 -17.60 -13.80 9.43
C ARG A 12 -18.20 -12.40 9.32
N VAL A 13 -19.40 -12.32 8.77
CA VAL A 13 -20.22 -11.12 8.82
C VAL A 13 -20.77 -10.97 10.23
N GLY A 14 -20.46 -9.87 10.90
CA GLY A 14 -20.96 -9.57 12.23
C GLY A 14 -22.34 -8.93 12.19
N ARG A 15 -22.49 -7.83 11.49
CA ARG A 15 -23.74 -7.09 11.30
C ARG A 15 -23.89 -6.62 9.88
N ILE A 16 -25.12 -6.48 9.43
CA ILE A 16 -25.47 -5.92 8.15
C ILE A 16 -26.20 -4.61 8.39
N LEU A 17 -25.81 -3.56 7.72
CA LEU A 17 -26.39 -2.24 7.86
C LEU A 17 -26.86 -1.72 6.49
N GLN A 18 -28.04 -1.18 6.47
CA GLN A 18 -28.49 -0.33 5.36
C GLN A 18 -28.13 1.13 5.67
N MET A 19 -27.49 1.78 4.71
CA MET A 19 -27.05 3.16 4.86
C MET A 19 -28.02 4.09 4.14
N HIS A 20 -28.55 5.09 4.85
CA HIS A 20 -29.32 6.18 4.31
C HIS A 20 -28.62 7.51 4.67
N ALA A 21 -27.77 8.01 3.78
CA ALA A 21 -26.86 9.12 4.08
C ALA A 21 -26.05 8.82 5.38
N ASN A 22 -26.25 9.59 6.44
CA ASN A 22 -25.56 9.41 7.73
C ASN A 22 -26.31 8.49 8.71
N LYS A 23 -27.50 7.99 8.34
CA LYS A 23 -28.29 7.10 9.19
C LYS A 23 -27.92 5.65 8.88
N ARG A 24 -27.76 4.86 9.96
CA ARG A 24 -27.45 3.44 9.90
C ARG A 24 -28.67 2.68 10.42
N GLU A 25 -29.18 1.77 9.63
CA GLU A 25 -30.29 0.92 10.00
C GLU A 25 -29.81 -0.55 9.96
N GLU A 26 -29.94 -1.25 11.07
CA GLU A 26 -29.55 -2.65 11.14
C GLU A 26 -30.55 -3.53 10.41
N ARG A 27 -30.03 -4.49 9.63
CA ARG A 27 -30.81 -5.45 8.86
C ARG A 27 -30.39 -6.85 9.21
N ASP A 28 -31.35 -7.75 9.34
CA ASP A 28 -31.08 -9.17 9.60
C ASP A 28 -30.72 -9.89 8.30
N GLU A 29 -31.27 -9.44 7.18
CA GLU A 29 -31.05 -10.05 5.86
C GLU A 29 -31.04 -9.00 4.73
N VAL A 30 -30.41 -9.34 3.62
CA VAL A 30 -30.37 -8.57 2.39
C VAL A 30 -30.64 -9.49 1.20
N TYR A 31 -31.23 -8.96 0.15
CA TYR A 31 -31.66 -9.70 -1.03
C TYR A 31 -30.81 -9.35 -2.24
N ALA A 32 -30.95 -10.15 -3.30
CA ALA A 32 -30.29 -9.89 -4.58
C ALA A 32 -30.69 -8.53 -5.14
N GLY A 33 -29.70 -7.71 -5.46
CA GLY A 33 -29.85 -6.33 -5.90
C GLY A 33 -29.75 -5.28 -4.80
N ASP A 34 -29.74 -5.69 -3.52
CA ASP A 34 -29.53 -4.76 -2.41
C ASP A 34 -28.07 -4.32 -2.30
N ILE A 35 -27.91 -3.11 -1.74
CA ILE A 35 -26.60 -2.55 -1.36
C ILE A 35 -26.59 -2.37 0.15
N ALA A 36 -25.65 -3.03 0.81
CA ALA A 36 -25.54 -3.01 2.26
C ALA A 36 -24.09 -2.89 2.73
N ALA A 37 -23.88 -2.38 3.94
CA ALA A 37 -22.58 -2.39 4.60
C ALA A 37 -22.50 -3.61 5.53
N ALA A 38 -21.45 -4.41 5.34
CA ALA A 38 -21.16 -5.57 6.18
C ALA A 38 -20.02 -5.24 7.16
N ILE A 39 -20.27 -5.45 8.46
CA ILE A 39 -19.28 -5.22 9.51
C ILE A 39 -18.69 -6.56 9.96
N GLY A 40 -17.38 -6.60 10.16
CA GLY A 40 -16.68 -7.76 10.70
C GLY A 40 -15.84 -8.53 9.68
N LEU A 41 -15.88 -8.14 8.43
CA LEU A 41 -14.98 -8.66 7.39
C LEU A 41 -13.56 -8.11 7.64
N LYS A 42 -12.54 -8.98 7.55
CA LYS A 42 -11.15 -8.61 7.88
C LYS A 42 -10.22 -8.62 6.66
N ASP A 43 -10.35 -9.64 5.83
CA ASP A 43 -9.47 -9.88 4.70
C ASP A 43 -10.22 -9.71 3.35
N VAL A 44 -11.00 -8.64 3.24
CA VAL A 44 -11.77 -8.33 2.03
C VAL A 44 -11.29 -7.02 1.43
N ARG A 45 -11.09 -6.99 0.13
CA ARG A 45 -10.71 -5.81 -0.65
C ARG A 45 -11.79 -5.44 -1.64
N THR A 46 -11.72 -4.19 -2.10
CA THR A 46 -12.57 -3.72 -3.21
C THR A 46 -12.39 -4.61 -4.43
N GLY A 47 -13.51 -5.15 -4.95
CA GLY A 47 -13.54 -6.08 -6.08
C GLY A 47 -13.55 -7.55 -5.70
N ASP A 48 -13.38 -7.91 -4.42
CA ASP A 48 -13.48 -9.29 -3.99
C ASP A 48 -14.93 -9.81 -4.06
N THR A 49 -15.10 -11.08 -4.41
CA THR A 49 -16.40 -11.77 -4.38
C THR A 49 -16.57 -12.53 -3.08
N ILE A 50 -17.67 -12.27 -2.40
CA ILE A 50 -18.09 -12.98 -1.18
C ILE A 50 -19.26 -13.88 -1.52
N CYS A 51 -19.18 -15.16 -1.18
CA CYS A 51 -20.17 -16.15 -1.55
C CYS A 51 -20.46 -17.15 -0.41
N ASP A 52 -21.41 -18.06 -0.66
CA ASP A 52 -21.65 -19.24 0.18
C ASP A 52 -20.42 -20.17 0.12
N PRO A 53 -19.87 -20.61 1.27
CA PRO A 53 -18.76 -21.55 1.31
C PRO A 53 -19.03 -22.89 0.60
N ASN A 54 -20.28 -23.28 0.49
CA ASN A 54 -20.67 -24.53 -0.18
C ASN A 54 -20.88 -24.37 -1.69
N HIS A 55 -21.04 -23.14 -2.17
CA HIS A 55 -21.25 -22.81 -3.57
C HIS A 55 -20.32 -21.68 -3.98
N PRO A 56 -18.99 -21.94 -4.08
CA PRO A 56 -18.03 -20.91 -4.42
C PRO A 56 -18.24 -20.42 -5.86
N ILE A 57 -18.33 -19.12 -6.00
CA ILE A 57 -18.41 -18.43 -7.30
C ILE A 57 -17.56 -17.18 -7.26
N ILE A 58 -16.90 -16.88 -8.37
CA ILE A 58 -16.18 -15.62 -8.57
C ILE A 58 -16.91 -14.86 -9.66
N LEU A 59 -17.38 -13.64 -9.33
CA LEU A 59 -17.96 -12.74 -10.30
C LEU A 59 -16.86 -12.06 -11.11
N GLU A 60 -17.26 -11.40 -12.21
CA GLU A 60 -16.32 -10.68 -13.07
C GLU A 60 -15.47 -9.67 -12.27
N ALA A 61 -14.14 -9.80 -12.39
CA ALA A 61 -13.22 -8.89 -11.73
C ALA A 61 -13.22 -7.52 -12.41
N MET A 62 -13.32 -6.46 -11.63
CA MET A 62 -13.17 -5.10 -12.11
C MET A 62 -11.73 -4.86 -12.57
N LYS A 63 -11.56 -4.24 -13.75
CA LYS A 63 -10.26 -3.79 -14.23
C LYS A 63 -10.04 -2.35 -13.83
N PHE A 64 -9.04 -2.12 -13.00
CA PHE A 64 -8.67 -0.77 -12.57
C PHE A 64 -7.52 -0.24 -13.43
N PRO A 65 -7.52 1.07 -13.76
CA PRO A 65 -6.42 1.68 -14.48
C PRO A 65 -5.13 1.70 -13.61
N GLU A 66 -3.99 1.66 -14.28
CA GLU A 66 -2.70 1.79 -13.61
C GLU A 66 -2.49 3.23 -13.10
N PRO A 67 -1.84 3.40 -11.94
CA PRO A 67 -1.46 4.71 -11.42
C PRO A 67 -0.55 5.46 -12.40
N VAL A 68 -0.71 6.79 -12.47
CA VAL A 68 0.02 7.63 -13.43
C VAL A 68 1.08 8.54 -12.80
N ILE A 69 1.00 8.78 -11.49
CA ILE A 69 1.99 9.57 -10.76
C ILE A 69 2.44 8.87 -9.49
N SER A 70 3.65 9.17 -9.06
CA SER A 70 4.24 8.62 -7.84
C SER A 70 4.93 9.71 -7.04
N VAL A 71 4.82 9.64 -5.71
CA VAL A 71 5.50 10.51 -4.76
C VAL A 71 6.11 9.67 -3.64
N ALA A 72 7.20 10.17 -3.04
CA ALA A 72 7.76 9.56 -1.84
C ALA A 72 7.01 10.09 -0.60
N ILE A 73 6.76 9.20 0.35
CA ILE A 73 6.14 9.55 1.63
C ILE A 73 7.01 9.06 2.78
N GLU A 74 7.27 9.95 3.74
CA GLU A 74 8.09 9.66 4.90
C GLU A 74 7.39 10.13 6.18
N PRO A 75 7.35 9.33 7.24
CA PRO A 75 6.79 9.77 8.51
C PRO A 75 7.66 10.86 9.12
N LYS A 76 7.06 11.85 9.78
CA LYS A 76 7.81 12.89 10.48
C LYS A 76 8.58 12.38 11.70
N THR A 77 8.07 11.32 12.33
CA THR A 77 8.67 10.71 13.51
C THR A 77 8.80 9.19 13.34
N LYS A 78 9.78 8.60 14.04
CA LYS A 78 9.94 7.12 14.05
C LYS A 78 8.72 6.41 14.65
N ALA A 79 8.04 7.04 15.60
CA ALA A 79 6.83 6.49 16.21
C ALA A 79 5.65 6.40 15.23
N ASP A 80 5.64 7.20 14.18
CA ASP A 80 4.59 7.19 13.16
C ASP A 80 4.84 6.16 12.04
N GLN A 81 6.01 5.52 12.01
CA GLN A 81 6.37 4.55 10.96
C GLN A 81 5.37 3.39 10.89
N ASP A 82 5.07 2.78 12.03
CA ASP A 82 4.15 1.64 12.09
C ASP A 82 2.71 2.05 11.74
N LYS A 83 2.31 3.23 12.22
CA LYS A 83 0.98 3.79 11.90
C LYS A 83 0.87 4.14 10.41
N LEU A 84 1.93 4.72 9.83
CA LEU A 84 1.99 5.01 8.40
C LEU A 84 1.82 3.74 7.58
N SER A 85 2.60 2.71 7.89
CA SER A 85 2.53 1.42 7.18
C SER A 85 1.15 0.78 7.29
N ALA A 86 0.56 0.78 8.49
CA ALA A 86 -0.79 0.27 8.72
C ALA A 86 -1.86 1.09 7.99
N GLY A 87 -1.75 2.42 8.01
CA GLY A 87 -2.67 3.32 7.31
C GLY A 87 -2.60 3.16 5.80
N LEU A 88 -1.40 3.14 5.23
CA LEU A 88 -1.18 2.92 3.80
C LEU A 88 -1.71 1.56 3.34
N GLY A 89 -1.51 0.51 4.13
CA GLY A 89 -2.05 -0.82 3.83
C GLY A 89 -3.58 -0.80 3.74
N LYS A 90 -4.27 -0.18 4.70
CA LYS A 90 -5.74 -0.07 4.69
C LYS A 90 -6.25 0.74 3.51
N LEU A 91 -5.61 1.88 3.20
CA LEU A 91 -6.00 2.70 2.05
C LEU A 91 -5.80 1.94 0.73
N SER A 92 -4.73 1.15 0.61
CA SER A 92 -4.48 0.30 -0.56
C SER A 92 -5.49 -0.87 -0.69
N ASP A 93 -6.02 -1.38 0.44
CA ASP A 93 -7.08 -2.39 0.42
C ASP A 93 -8.44 -1.81 0.00
N GLU A 94 -8.69 -0.52 0.28
CA GLU A 94 -9.90 0.20 -0.13
C GLU A 94 -9.88 0.62 -1.60
N ASP A 95 -8.72 1.06 -2.10
CA ASP A 95 -8.58 1.63 -3.44
C ASP A 95 -7.54 0.88 -4.27
N PRO A 96 -7.96 0.04 -5.22
CA PRO A 96 -7.07 -0.71 -6.10
C PRO A 96 -6.24 0.15 -7.06
N THR A 97 -6.59 1.43 -7.26
CA THR A 97 -5.81 2.38 -8.07
C THR A 97 -4.69 3.06 -7.27
N PHE A 98 -4.67 2.86 -5.96
CA PHE A 98 -3.63 3.32 -5.06
C PHE A 98 -2.62 2.21 -4.79
N ARG A 99 -1.35 2.43 -5.10
CA ARG A 99 -0.28 1.47 -4.86
C ARG A 99 0.76 2.01 -3.90
N VAL A 100 1.26 1.13 -3.06
CA VAL A 100 2.32 1.42 -2.08
C VAL A 100 3.42 0.38 -2.26
N TYR A 101 4.66 0.83 -2.38
CA TYR A 101 5.83 -0.03 -2.37
C TYR A 101 7.04 0.68 -1.77
N THR A 102 8.01 -0.10 -1.33
CA THR A 102 9.29 0.43 -0.88
C THR A 102 10.30 0.27 -2.00
N ASP A 103 10.94 1.35 -2.39
CA ASP A 103 12.05 1.33 -3.34
C ASP A 103 13.27 0.70 -2.67
N GLU A 104 13.77 -0.40 -3.22
CA GLU A 104 14.86 -1.19 -2.64
C GLU A 104 16.21 -0.46 -2.67
N GLU A 105 16.42 0.44 -3.64
CA GLU A 105 17.68 1.16 -3.80
C GLU A 105 17.76 2.38 -2.88
N THR A 106 16.66 3.13 -2.76
CA THR A 106 16.62 4.36 -1.96
C THR A 106 16.08 4.14 -0.55
N GLY A 107 15.38 3.01 -0.33
CA GLY A 107 14.70 2.72 0.93
C GLY A 107 13.44 3.57 1.17
N GLN A 108 13.06 4.41 0.21
CA GLN A 108 11.88 5.27 0.34
C GLN A 108 10.58 4.50 0.17
N THR A 109 9.57 4.87 0.94
CA THR A 109 8.20 4.42 0.68
C THR A 109 7.60 5.30 -0.42
N ILE A 110 7.19 4.66 -1.51
CA ILE A 110 6.59 5.31 -2.67
C ILE A 110 5.09 5.01 -2.69
N ILE A 111 4.30 6.05 -2.89
CA ILE A 111 2.86 5.94 -3.12
C ILE A 111 2.54 6.39 -4.53
N SER A 112 1.69 5.64 -5.22
CA SER A 112 1.30 5.91 -6.61
C SER A 112 -0.21 5.98 -6.72
N GLY A 113 -0.70 6.91 -7.53
CA GLY A 113 -2.14 7.16 -7.71
C GLY A 113 -2.48 7.77 -9.07
N MET A 114 -3.76 8.03 -9.27
CA MET A 114 -4.33 8.49 -10.53
C MET A 114 -4.08 9.97 -10.83
N GLY A 115 -3.59 10.74 -9.87
CA GLY A 115 -3.30 12.16 -10.02
C GLY A 115 -2.91 12.81 -8.70
N GLU A 116 -2.45 14.06 -8.78
CA GLU A 116 -1.98 14.83 -7.62
C GLU A 116 -3.06 14.95 -6.56
N LEU A 117 -4.26 15.39 -6.95
CA LEU A 117 -5.40 15.52 -6.03
C LEU A 117 -5.76 14.18 -5.37
N HIS A 118 -5.68 13.06 -6.09
CA HIS A 118 -5.92 11.74 -5.52
C HIS A 118 -4.94 11.44 -4.38
N LEU A 119 -3.65 11.66 -4.60
CA LEU A 119 -2.63 11.44 -3.57
C LEU A 119 -2.76 12.43 -2.41
N GLU A 120 -3.10 13.70 -2.67
CA GLU A 120 -3.34 14.70 -1.61
C GLU A 120 -4.50 14.28 -0.69
N VAL A 121 -5.63 13.81 -1.26
CA VAL A 121 -6.76 13.31 -0.47
C VAL A 121 -6.36 12.12 0.38
N LEU A 122 -5.59 11.16 -0.15
CA LEU A 122 -5.13 10.01 0.62
C LEU A 122 -4.16 10.39 1.75
N VAL A 123 -3.27 11.35 1.52
CA VAL A 123 -2.39 11.89 2.57
C VAL A 123 -3.19 12.63 3.64
N ASP A 124 -4.22 13.39 3.27
CA ASP A 124 -5.10 14.05 4.22
C ASP A 124 -5.91 13.02 5.05
N ARG A 125 -6.37 11.93 4.43
CA ARG A 125 -7.00 10.81 5.14
C ARG A 125 -6.03 10.13 6.12
N LEU A 126 -4.76 9.93 5.76
CA LEU A 126 -3.74 9.42 6.69
C LEU A 126 -3.66 10.28 7.96
N ARG A 127 -3.68 11.59 7.78
CA ARG A 127 -3.65 12.54 8.91
C ARG A 127 -4.91 12.47 9.77
N ARG A 128 -6.08 12.50 9.15
CA ARG A 128 -7.38 12.58 9.87
C ARG A 128 -7.79 11.26 10.48
N GLU A 129 -7.66 10.15 9.74
CA GLU A 129 -8.19 8.85 10.16
C GLU A 129 -7.17 8.04 10.96
N PHE A 130 -5.88 8.17 10.64
CA PHE A 130 -4.81 7.38 11.26
C PHE A 130 -3.91 8.19 12.20
N SER A 131 -4.12 9.52 12.28
CA SER A 131 -3.30 10.43 13.09
C SER A 131 -1.80 10.30 12.77
N VAL A 132 -1.47 10.25 11.47
CA VAL A 132 -0.11 10.17 10.95
C VAL A 132 0.24 11.44 10.22
N ASP A 133 1.30 12.11 10.67
CA ASP A 133 1.91 13.22 9.94
C ASP A 133 3.07 12.69 9.09
N ALA A 134 3.03 12.99 7.80
CA ALA A 134 4.04 12.58 6.85
C ALA A 134 4.51 13.74 5.98
N ASN A 135 5.75 13.66 5.54
CA ASN A 135 6.31 14.51 4.51
C ASN A 135 6.12 13.83 3.16
N VAL A 136 5.69 14.60 2.18
CA VAL A 136 5.51 14.13 0.81
C VAL A 136 6.47 14.88 -0.08
N GLY A 137 7.18 14.17 -0.95
CA GLY A 137 8.19 14.75 -1.82
C GLY A 137 8.36 13.97 -3.12
N ARG A 138 9.27 14.43 -3.96
CA ARG A 138 9.64 13.70 -5.17
C ARG A 138 10.46 12.45 -4.80
N PRO A 139 10.25 11.31 -5.46
CA PRO A 139 11.11 10.14 -5.30
C PRO A 139 12.57 10.50 -5.61
N GLN A 140 13.49 9.91 -4.88
CA GLN A 140 14.92 10.01 -5.19
C GLN A 140 15.24 9.22 -6.47
N VAL A 141 16.17 9.74 -7.25
CA VAL A 141 16.66 9.05 -8.45
C VAL A 141 17.91 8.27 -8.06
N SER A 142 17.86 6.95 -8.23
CA SER A 142 19.04 6.10 -8.10
C SER A 142 19.89 6.20 -9.35
N TYR A 143 21.00 6.92 -9.24
CA TYR A 143 21.98 7.03 -10.33
C TYR A 143 22.85 5.78 -10.36
N ARG A 144 23.05 5.23 -11.55
CA ARG A 144 23.98 4.14 -11.80
C ARG A 144 25.10 4.60 -12.71
N GLU A 145 26.31 4.18 -12.38
CA GLU A 145 27.49 4.44 -13.20
C GLU A 145 27.71 3.26 -14.16
N THR A 146 28.26 3.57 -15.33
CA THR A 146 28.69 2.57 -16.30
C THR A 146 30.00 3.01 -16.95
N ILE A 147 30.82 2.04 -17.28
CA ILE A 147 32.07 2.27 -18.02
C ILE A 147 31.76 2.19 -19.53
N ARG A 148 32.04 3.28 -20.27
CA ARG A 148 31.82 3.37 -21.70
C ARG A 148 33.07 3.12 -22.55
N VAL A 149 34.25 3.27 -21.94
CA VAL A 149 35.54 3.12 -22.59
C VAL A 149 36.43 2.22 -21.72
N PRO A 150 37.13 1.22 -22.31
CA PRO A 150 38.08 0.44 -21.54
C PRO A 150 39.21 1.34 -21.03
N SER A 151 39.56 1.17 -19.75
CA SER A 151 40.67 1.86 -19.13
C SER A 151 41.73 0.81 -18.73
N GLU A 152 42.93 0.97 -19.25
CA GLU A 152 44.05 0.05 -19.00
C GLU A 152 45.01 0.69 -17.99
N ASN A 153 45.69 -0.15 -17.20
CA ASN A 153 46.72 0.26 -16.23
C ASN A 153 46.21 1.20 -15.13
N VAL A 154 44.99 1.00 -14.62
CA VAL A 154 44.42 1.79 -13.54
C VAL A 154 44.97 1.31 -12.20
N HIS A 155 45.69 2.18 -11.50
CA HIS A 155 46.17 1.94 -10.15
C HIS A 155 45.12 2.35 -9.11
N GLY A 156 44.55 1.39 -8.39
CA GLY A 156 43.68 1.62 -7.25
C GLY A 156 44.40 1.27 -5.94
N ARG A 157 44.61 2.25 -5.05
CA ARG A 157 45.20 2.02 -3.74
C ARG A 157 44.18 2.24 -2.64
N PHE A 158 43.89 1.20 -1.87
CA PHE A 158 43.04 1.30 -0.71
C PHE A 158 43.89 1.13 0.56
N VAL A 159 43.91 2.15 1.41
CA VAL A 159 44.61 2.09 2.71
C VAL A 159 43.66 2.58 3.78
N ARG A 160 43.30 1.71 4.70
CA ARG A 160 42.49 2.07 5.87
C ARG A 160 43.22 1.57 7.12
N GLN A 161 43.61 2.51 7.98
CA GLN A 161 44.25 2.19 9.25
C GLN A 161 43.43 2.82 10.38
N THR A 162 42.85 1.98 11.24
CA THR A 162 42.16 2.38 12.46
C THR A 162 42.66 1.52 13.60
N GLY A 163 43.64 2.03 14.37
CA GLY A 163 44.25 1.27 15.48
C GLY A 163 44.96 0.01 14.98
N GLY A 164 45.83 -0.58 15.63
CA GLY A 164 46.69 -1.74 15.43
C GLY A 164 46.64 -2.67 14.19
N ARG A 165 45.55 -2.75 13.43
CA ARG A 165 45.42 -3.54 12.19
C ARG A 165 44.95 -2.70 11.04
N GLY A 166 45.80 -2.50 10.06
CA GLY A 166 45.46 -1.83 8.80
C GLY A 166 44.95 -2.79 7.75
N GLN A 167 44.11 -2.27 6.85
CA GLN A 167 43.71 -2.94 5.60
C GLN A 167 44.41 -2.23 4.42
N TYR A 168 45.04 -3.04 3.58
CA TYR A 168 45.75 -2.57 2.40
C TYR A 168 45.32 -3.38 1.18
N GLY A 169 44.97 -2.68 0.10
CA GLY A 169 44.72 -3.25 -1.22
C GLY A 169 45.35 -2.37 -2.30
N HIS A 170 45.99 -3.02 -3.25
CA HIS A 170 46.62 -2.31 -4.37
C HIS A 170 46.37 -3.05 -5.68
#